data_a697426239b71b73266d99f127665025
#
_entry.id   a697426239b71b73266d99f127665025
#
_cell.length_a   1.000
_cell.length_b   1.000
_cell.length_c   1.000
_cell.angle_alpha   90.00
_cell.angle_beta   90.00
_cell.angle_gamma   90.00
#
_symmetry.space_group_name_H-M   'P 1'
#
loop_
_entity.id
_entity.type
_entity.pdbx_description
1 polymer ?
#
loop_
_entity_poly.entity_id
_entity_poly.type
_entity_poly.pdbx_seq_one_letter_code
_entity_poly.pdbx_strand_id
1 'polypeptide(L)'
;MADFHLNGNFQQITIDPTAHVELGQDITLRSFVCLEVGNGATLKLGNRVFFNNHCSIRCEHHIEIGKDTMFGDGVRIFDHNHQYSNYHVEKIAFNYGKISIGKNCWIGANVVILKGVTIGDNVIIGAGAVIHKDIPSNSIVVSKEELIIKERPQLQHHVFTLTASDTLENLTYLVENLPEVSFHIAAKTNVSDRLESFKKYDNVTLYTNVHHDDIIEDLLDQS
;
A
#
# COMPACT_ATOMS: atom_id res chain seq x y z
N MET A 1 38.73 15.25 -0.24
CA MET A 1 38.31 13.89 0.10
C MET A 1 36.93 14.03 0.72
N ALA A 2 35.95 13.32 0.25
CA ALA A 2 34.60 13.40 0.84
C ALA A 2 34.65 12.76 2.24
N ASP A 3 34.23 13.48 3.27
CA ASP A 3 34.12 12.95 4.62
C ASP A 3 32.72 12.36 4.81
N PHE A 4 32.69 11.04 4.99
CA PHE A 4 31.46 10.29 5.11
C PHE A 4 31.35 9.74 6.54
N HIS A 5 30.38 10.22 7.30
CA HIS A 5 30.21 9.84 8.69
C HIS A 5 29.15 8.75 8.84
N LEU A 6 29.57 7.54 9.13
CA LEU A 6 28.69 6.42 9.49
C LEU A 6 28.43 6.45 11.01
N ASN A 7 27.45 7.26 11.42
CA ASN A 7 27.09 7.42 12.83
C ASN A 7 25.96 6.46 13.22
N GLY A 8 26.32 5.23 13.53
CA GLY A 8 25.34 4.20 13.91
C GLY A 8 25.77 2.82 13.43
N ASN A 9 24.84 1.88 13.45
CA ASN A 9 25.08 0.49 13.10
C ASN A 9 24.20 0.07 11.91
N PHE A 10 24.65 -0.98 11.18
CA PHE A 10 23.88 -1.66 10.14
C PHE A 10 23.47 -0.78 8.95
N GLN A 11 24.33 0.13 8.53
CA GLN A 11 24.15 0.81 7.24
C GLN A 11 24.41 -0.20 6.11
N GLN A 12 23.56 -0.13 5.08
CA GLN A 12 23.79 -0.89 3.84
C GLN A 12 24.05 0.09 2.71
N ILE A 13 25.23 0.01 2.11
CA ILE A 13 25.59 0.83 0.94
C ILE A 13 25.96 -0.10 -0.19
N THR A 14 25.19 -0.05 -1.26
CA THR A 14 25.40 -0.84 -2.49
C THR A 14 25.50 0.12 -3.67
N ILE A 15 26.64 0.12 -4.34
CA ILE A 15 26.88 0.98 -5.51
C ILE A 15 27.34 0.10 -6.66
N ASP A 16 26.60 0.15 -7.77
CA ASP A 16 27.00 -0.55 -8.99
C ASP A 16 28.30 0.05 -9.52
N PRO A 17 29.25 -0.75 -10.03
CA PRO A 17 30.54 -0.25 -10.57
C PRO A 17 30.41 0.74 -11.72
N THR A 18 29.27 0.75 -12.41
CA THR A 18 28.99 1.68 -13.53
C THR A 18 28.27 2.96 -13.10
N ALA A 19 27.88 3.05 -11.82
CA ALA A 19 27.18 4.22 -11.28
C ALA A 19 28.08 5.44 -11.16
N HIS A 20 27.49 6.62 -11.28
CA HIS A 20 28.14 7.91 -11.08
C HIS A 20 27.75 8.49 -9.73
N VAL A 21 28.68 8.53 -8.77
CA VAL A 21 28.41 9.03 -7.42
C VAL A 21 29.29 10.23 -7.11
N GLU A 22 28.64 11.37 -6.85
CA GLU A 22 29.29 12.62 -6.43
C GLU A 22 28.90 12.91 -4.98
N LEU A 23 29.85 12.93 -4.07
CA LEU A 23 29.63 13.17 -2.64
C LEU A 23 30.32 14.48 -2.21
N GLY A 24 29.57 15.32 -1.53
CA GLY A 24 30.08 16.49 -0.83
C GLY A 24 30.85 16.12 0.45
N GLN A 25 31.02 17.08 1.32
CA GLN A 25 31.69 16.93 2.63
C GLN A 25 30.65 16.77 3.75
N ASP A 26 31.05 16.14 4.86
CA ASP A 26 30.28 16.00 6.10
C ASP A 26 28.90 15.33 5.89
N ILE A 27 28.82 14.33 5.02
CA ILE A 27 27.59 13.57 4.84
C ILE A 27 27.44 12.58 6.00
N THR A 28 26.27 12.57 6.64
CA THR A 28 26.00 11.71 7.78
C THR A 28 24.89 10.68 7.46
N LEU A 29 25.18 9.39 7.67
CA LEU A 29 24.20 8.32 7.67
C LEU A 29 24.09 7.72 9.08
N ARG A 30 22.88 7.67 9.63
CA ARG A 30 22.60 7.04 10.92
C ARG A 30 22.29 5.54 10.76
N SER A 31 21.81 4.92 11.83
CA SER A 31 21.58 3.46 11.85
C SER A 31 20.53 3.02 10.83
N PHE A 32 20.75 1.86 10.23
CA PHE A 32 19.83 1.21 9.29
C PHE A 32 19.50 2.02 8.04
N VAL A 33 20.35 2.96 7.66
CA VAL A 33 20.22 3.65 6.36
C VAL A 33 20.61 2.69 5.25
N CYS A 34 19.75 2.57 4.25
CA CYS A 34 19.98 1.80 3.03
C CYS A 34 20.17 2.75 1.85
N LEU A 35 21.36 2.74 1.25
CA LEU A 35 21.69 3.50 0.05
C LEU A 35 22.04 2.52 -1.07
N GLU A 36 21.25 2.52 -2.13
CA GLU A 36 21.48 1.68 -3.30
C GLU A 36 21.52 2.53 -4.56
N VAL A 37 22.59 2.36 -5.36
CA VAL A 37 22.77 3.06 -6.64
C VAL A 37 22.97 2.00 -7.72
N GLY A 38 22.01 1.93 -8.63
CA GLY A 38 21.93 0.93 -9.69
C GLY A 38 22.86 1.20 -10.87
N ASN A 39 22.78 0.31 -11.85
CA ASN A 39 23.61 0.33 -13.06
C ASN A 39 23.45 1.63 -13.85
N GLY A 40 24.54 2.35 -14.08
CA GLY A 40 24.57 3.61 -14.82
C GLY A 40 23.81 4.77 -14.16
N ALA A 41 23.29 4.58 -12.95
CA ALA A 41 22.56 5.62 -12.22
C ALA A 41 23.49 6.73 -11.70
N THR A 42 22.92 7.90 -11.47
CA THR A 42 23.66 9.07 -10.95
C THR A 42 23.10 9.49 -9.59
N LEU A 43 23.95 9.49 -8.58
CA LEU A 43 23.63 10.01 -7.24
C LEU A 43 24.54 11.20 -6.92
N LYS A 44 23.94 12.34 -6.56
CA LYS A 44 24.67 13.53 -6.11
C LYS A 44 24.18 13.95 -4.73
N LEU A 45 25.09 13.99 -3.76
CA LEU A 45 24.82 14.49 -2.41
C LEU A 45 25.68 15.71 -2.13
N GLY A 46 25.05 16.83 -1.80
CA GLY A 46 25.74 18.05 -1.41
C GLY A 46 26.40 17.95 -0.02
N ASN A 47 27.10 19.04 0.38
CA ASN A 47 27.75 19.08 1.69
C ASN A 47 26.74 19.06 2.82
N ARG A 48 27.07 18.40 3.95
CA ARG A 48 26.28 18.34 5.18
C ARG A 48 24.87 17.79 5.01
N VAL A 49 24.68 16.87 4.05
CA VAL A 49 23.45 16.10 3.93
C VAL A 49 23.37 15.10 5.07
N PHE A 50 22.23 15.04 5.74
CA PHE A 50 22.03 14.20 6.91
C PHE A 50 20.82 13.27 6.72
N PHE A 51 21.05 11.94 6.86
CA PHE A 51 20.01 10.94 6.89
C PHE A 51 19.88 10.33 8.29
N ASN A 52 18.71 10.48 8.89
CA ASN A 52 18.39 9.86 10.17
C ASN A 52 18.15 8.34 10.02
N ASN A 53 17.77 7.66 11.09
CA ASN A 53 17.66 6.20 11.10
C ASN A 53 16.62 5.68 10.09
N HIS A 54 16.86 4.49 9.57
CA HIS A 54 15.93 3.75 8.70
C HIS A 54 15.57 4.46 7.38
N CYS A 55 16.35 5.43 6.93
CA CYS A 55 16.15 6.02 5.60
C CYS A 55 16.52 5.01 4.50
N SER A 56 15.79 5.07 3.37
CA SER A 56 16.05 4.25 2.20
C SER A 56 16.13 5.12 0.94
N ILE A 57 17.27 5.07 0.27
CA ILE A 57 17.52 5.77 -1.00
C ILE A 57 17.78 4.72 -2.07
N ARG A 58 16.90 4.62 -3.05
CA ARG A 58 16.99 3.72 -4.18
C ARG A 58 17.12 4.53 -5.46
N CYS A 59 18.34 4.65 -5.96
CA CYS A 59 18.69 5.42 -7.14
C CYS A 59 18.96 4.49 -8.32
N GLU A 60 17.99 4.33 -9.20
CA GLU A 60 18.08 3.52 -10.41
C GLU A 60 18.29 4.38 -11.68
N HIS A 61 18.21 5.71 -11.55
CA HIS A 61 18.37 6.64 -12.64
C HIS A 61 19.13 7.91 -12.21
N HIS A 62 18.47 8.81 -11.45
CA HIS A 62 19.09 10.07 -11.06
C HIS A 62 18.46 10.65 -9.79
N ILE A 63 19.26 10.78 -8.74
CA ILE A 63 18.89 11.51 -7.51
C ILE A 63 19.95 12.57 -7.21
N GLU A 64 19.50 13.78 -6.98
CA GLU A 64 20.35 14.90 -6.59
C GLU A 64 19.78 15.59 -5.34
N ILE A 65 20.63 15.79 -4.33
CA ILE A 65 20.25 16.39 -3.04
C ILE A 65 21.21 17.54 -2.73
N GLY A 66 20.66 18.73 -2.56
CA GLY A 66 21.39 19.93 -2.24
C GLY A 66 21.97 19.92 -0.83
N LYS A 67 22.96 20.77 -0.62
CA LYS A 67 23.66 20.90 0.67
C LYS A 67 22.72 21.30 1.83
N ASP A 68 23.11 20.97 3.05
CA ASP A 68 22.40 21.36 4.28
C ASP A 68 20.97 20.78 4.38
N THR A 69 20.66 19.73 3.61
CA THR A 69 19.35 19.08 3.64
C THR A 69 19.35 17.90 4.59
N MET A 70 18.30 17.82 5.43
CA MET A 70 18.18 16.80 6.46
C MET A 70 16.90 15.98 6.29
N PHE A 71 17.04 14.68 6.55
CA PHE A 71 15.96 13.70 6.45
C PHE A 71 15.68 13.09 7.82
N GLY A 72 14.41 13.13 8.24
CA GLY A 72 13.91 12.46 9.44
C GLY A 72 13.94 10.94 9.33
N ASP A 73 13.59 10.27 10.42
CA ASP A 73 13.58 8.79 10.45
C ASP A 73 12.63 8.20 9.39
N GLY A 74 13.05 7.12 8.76
CA GLY A 74 12.21 6.34 7.85
C GLY A 74 11.87 7.00 6.52
N VAL A 75 12.55 8.08 6.12
CA VAL A 75 12.34 8.69 4.80
C VAL A 75 12.72 7.74 3.69
N ARG A 76 11.90 7.69 2.63
CA ARG A 76 12.11 6.84 1.44
C ARG A 76 12.16 7.67 0.18
N ILE A 77 13.15 7.43 -0.67
CA ILE A 77 13.37 8.15 -1.93
C ILE A 77 13.51 7.12 -3.05
N PHE A 78 12.59 7.14 -4.03
CA PHE A 78 12.57 6.22 -5.16
C PHE A 78 12.43 6.98 -6.47
N ASP A 79 13.42 6.92 -7.33
CA ASP A 79 13.41 7.57 -8.66
C ASP A 79 12.82 6.70 -9.77
N HIS A 80 12.20 5.59 -9.40
CA HIS A 80 11.65 4.61 -10.32
C HIS A 80 10.39 3.93 -9.80
N ASN A 81 9.62 3.36 -10.69
CA ASN A 81 8.52 2.42 -10.43
C ASN A 81 8.66 1.23 -11.37
N HIS A 82 8.21 0.05 -10.96
CA HIS A 82 8.12 -1.10 -11.85
C HIS A 82 7.22 -0.82 -13.05
N GLN A 83 7.59 -1.32 -14.22
CA GLN A 83 6.70 -1.35 -15.37
C GLN A 83 5.60 -2.39 -15.15
N TYR A 84 4.42 -2.12 -15.67
CA TYR A 84 3.28 -3.03 -15.58
C TYR A 84 2.41 -2.94 -16.83
N SER A 85 1.72 -4.03 -17.12
CA SER A 85 0.62 -4.13 -18.07
C SER A 85 -0.66 -4.51 -17.32
N ASN A 86 -1.77 -4.73 -18.03
CA ASN A 86 -3.05 -5.08 -17.41
C ASN A 86 -3.00 -6.33 -16.52
N TYR A 87 -2.06 -7.25 -16.76
CA TYR A 87 -2.02 -8.55 -16.08
C TYR A 87 -0.64 -8.91 -15.50
N HIS A 88 0.35 -8.04 -15.64
CA HIS A 88 1.71 -8.38 -15.26
C HIS A 88 2.49 -7.18 -14.75
N VAL A 89 3.26 -7.39 -13.68
CA VAL A 89 4.23 -6.42 -13.15
C VAL A 89 5.63 -6.93 -13.44
N GLU A 90 6.41 -6.12 -14.16
CA GLU A 90 7.80 -6.44 -14.48
C GLU A 90 8.68 -6.31 -13.24
N LYS A 91 9.48 -7.35 -12.96
CA LYS A 91 10.33 -7.35 -11.76
C LYS A 91 11.62 -6.56 -11.92
N ILE A 92 12.12 -6.43 -13.15
CA ILE A 92 13.42 -5.85 -13.47
C ILE A 92 13.37 -4.69 -14.47
N ALA A 93 12.18 -4.38 -14.98
CA ALA A 93 11.99 -3.22 -15.88
C ALA A 93 11.28 -2.09 -15.11
N PHE A 94 11.85 -0.88 -15.23
CA PHE A 94 11.40 0.29 -14.48
C PHE A 94 11.05 1.46 -15.39
N ASN A 95 10.13 2.28 -14.90
CA ASN A 95 9.86 3.62 -15.40
C ASN A 95 10.58 4.62 -14.48
N TYR A 96 11.51 5.37 -15.03
CA TYR A 96 12.36 6.28 -14.29
C TYR A 96 11.82 7.71 -14.26
N GLY A 97 12.28 8.49 -13.29
CA GLY A 97 12.07 9.94 -13.25
C GLY A 97 13.06 10.58 -12.28
N LYS A 98 13.85 11.53 -12.79
CA LYS A 98 14.84 12.26 -11.97
C LYS A 98 14.20 12.86 -10.72
N ILE A 99 14.87 12.73 -9.57
CA ILE A 99 14.55 13.45 -8.34
C ILE A 99 15.61 14.51 -8.10
N SER A 100 15.15 15.75 -7.86
CA SER A 100 16.02 16.86 -7.45
C SER A 100 15.49 17.47 -6.17
N ILE A 101 16.31 17.52 -5.13
CA ILE A 101 15.99 18.14 -3.85
C ILE A 101 16.96 19.29 -3.62
N GLY A 102 16.45 20.47 -3.38
CA GLY A 102 17.22 21.67 -3.16
C GLY A 102 18.03 21.66 -1.87
N LYS A 103 18.67 22.77 -1.58
CA LYS A 103 19.47 22.99 -0.37
C LYS A 103 18.59 23.44 0.80
N ASN A 104 19.12 23.23 2.02
CA ASN A 104 18.49 23.71 3.26
C ASN A 104 17.02 23.23 3.43
N CYS A 105 16.75 21.96 3.10
CA CYS A 105 15.44 21.36 3.26
C CYS A 105 15.38 20.52 4.53
N TRP A 106 14.21 20.50 5.16
CA TRP A 106 13.88 19.56 6.22
C TRP A 106 12.75 18.64 5.79
N ILE A 107 13.07 17.37 5.60
CA ILE A 107 12.14 16.31 5.21
C ILE A 107 11.74 15.54 6.48
N GLY A 108 10.50 15.66 6.90
CA GLY A 108 9.97 15.04 8.11
C GLY A 108 10.01 13.51 8.09
N ALA A 109 9.82 12.90 9.25
CA ALA A 109 9.87 11.43 9.37
C ALA A 109 8.82 10.72 8.50
N ASN A 110 9.17 9.55 7.99
CA ASN A 110 8.31 8.68 7.16
C ASN A 110 7.76 9.36 5.88
N VAL A 111 8.41 10.41 5.40
CA VAL A 111 8.10 11.00 4.09
C VAL A 111 8.54 10.04 2.98
N VAL A 112 7.72 9.91 1.95
CA VAL A 112 8.06 9.17 0.73
C VAL A 112 8.15 10.13 -0.44
N ILE A 113 9.30 10.16 -1.14
CA ILE A 113 9.53 10.99 -2.32
C ILE A 113 9.54 10.07 -3.54
N LEU A 114 8.61 10.31 -4.45
CA LEU A 114 8.42 9.50 -5.66
C LEU A 114 9.16 10.08 -6.86
N LYS A 115 9.36 9.25 -7.86
CA LYS A 115 10.06 9.58 -9.09
C LYS A 115 9.52 10.83 -9.79
N GLY A 116 10.42 11.57 -10.41
CA GLY A 116 10.09 12.73 -11.23
C GLY A 116 9.85 14.03 -10.46
N VAL A 117 10.05 14.03 -9.13
CA VAL A 117 9.76 15.19 -8.28
C VAL A 117 10.97 16.14 -8.18
N THR A 118 10.69 17.43 -8.28
CA THR A 118 11.62 18.51 -7.94
C THR A 118 11.14 19.22 -6.67
N ILE A 119 11.99 19.25 -5.65
CA ILE A 119 11.79 20.03 -4.42
C ILE A 119 12.79 21.18 -4.44
N GLY A 120 12.28 22.39 -4.36
CA GLY A 120 13.13 23.60 -4.38
C GLY A 120 13.95 23.78 -3.09
N ASP A 121 14.62 24.91 -3.00
CA ASP A 121 15.42 25.28 -1.83
C ASP A 121 14.55 25.68 -0.63
N ASN A 122 15.07 25.50 0.58
CA ASN A 122 14.45 26.00 1.81
C ASN A 122 13.00 25.50 2.01
N VAL A 123 12.79 24.19 1.82
CA VAL A 123 11.48 23.54 1.95
C VAL A 123 11.42 22.74 3.22
N ILE A 124 10.27 22.81 3.90
CA ILE A 124 9.93 21.94 5.04
C ILE A 124 8.80 21.01 4.63
N ILE A 125 8.97 19.72 4.83
CA ILE A 125 7.93 18.71 4.57
C ILE A 125 7.57 18.03 5.87
N GLY A 126 6.29 18.13 6.26
CA GLY A 126 5.74 17.46 7.44
C GLY A 126 5.83 15.94 7.35
N ALA A 127 5.90 15.28 8.50
CA ALA A 127 6.03 13.84 8.59
C ALA A 127 4.84 13.09 7.91
N GLY A 128 5.13 11.89 7.38
CA GLY A 128 4.13 11.01 6.76
C GLY A 128 3.69 11.40 5.34
N ALA A 129 4.14 12.53 4.80
CA ALA A 129 3.70 12.98 3.48
C ALA A 129 4.25 12.09 2.35
N VAL A 130 3.42 11.88 1.31
CA VAL A 130 3.83 11.26 0.05
C VAL A 130 3.94 12.34 -1.03
N ILE A 131 5.17 12.60 -1.47
CA ILE A 131 5.48 13.66 -2.44
C ILE A 131 5.52 13.06 -3.85
N HIS A 132 4.57 13.48 -4.67
CA HIS A 132 4.37 12.99 -6.04
C HIS A 132 4.23 14.14 -7.06
N LYS A 133 4.49 15.37 -6.63
CA LYS A 133 4.51 16.58 -7.47
C LYS A 133 5.56 17.55 -6.97
N ASP A 134 5.97 18.47 -7.84
CA ASP A 134 6.99 19.47 -7.53
C ASP A 134 6.57 20.40 -6.39
N ILE A 135 7.56 20.78 -5.57
CA ILE A 135 7.40 21.71 -4.46
C ILE A 135 8.28 22.94 -4.72
N PRO A 136 7.71 24.13 -4.81
CA PRO A 136 8.49 25.34 -5.03
C PRO A 136 9.35 25.69 -3.80
N SER A 137 10.42 26.44 -4.03
CA SER A 137 11.28 26.93 -2.94
C SER A 137 10.51 27.74 -1.90
N ASN A 138 11.00 27.76 -0.66
CA ASN A 138 10.44 28.49 0.48
C ASN A 138 9.02 28.05 0.86
N SER A 139 8.74 26.76 0.74
CA SER A 139 7.41 26.18 1.02
C SER A 139 7.41 25.33 2.29
N ILE A 140 6.26 25.30 2.95
CA ILE A 140 5.95 24.31 4.00
C ILE A 140 4.84 23.41 3.46
N VAL A 141 5.12 22.11 3.41
CA VAL A 141 4.15 21.08 3.00
C VAL A 141 3.65 20.37 4.24
N VAL A 142 2.33 20.37 4.40
CA VAL A 142 1.66 19.62 5.47
C VAL A 142 0.69 18.66 4.80
N SER A 143 0.81 17.38 5.12
CA SER A 143 -0.18 16.37 4.71
C SER A 143 -1.43 16.54 5.56
N LYS A 144 -2.58 16.78 4.92
CA LYS A 144 -3.87 16.79 5.59
C LYS A 144 -4.56 15.46 5.31
N GLU A 145 -4.37 14.51 6.22
CA GLU A 145 -5.10 13.24 6.17
C GLU A 145 -6.42 13.38 6.92
N GLU A 146 -7.51 13.08 6.22
CA GLU A 146 -8.81 12.92 6.83
C GLU A 146 -9.01 11.43 7.15
N LEU A 147 -9.16 11.11 8.44
CA LEU A 147 -9.47 9.75 8.85
C LEU A 147 -10.93 9.46 8.49
N ILE A 148 -11.14 8.63 7.48
CA ILE A 148 -12.47 8.12 7.14
C ILE A 148 -12.69 6.87 8.00
N ILE A 149 -13.47 7.02 9.06
CA ILE A 149 -13.90 5.90 9.90
C ILE A 149 -15.19 5.35 9.29
N LYS A 150 -15.13 4.12 8.81
CA LYS A 150 -16.29 3.38 8.31
C LYS A 150 -16.63 2.28 9.29
N GLU A 151 -17.91 2.07 9.51
CA GLU A 151 -18.35 0.85 10.18
C GLU A 151 -17.89 -0.38 9.38
N ARG A 152 -17.26 -1.31 10.06
CA ARG A 152 -16.95 -2.60 9.42
C ARG A 152 -18.27 -3.34 9.26
N PRO A 153 -18.67 -3.72 8.04
CA PRO A 153 -19.85 -4.56 7.85
C PRO A 153 -19.69 -5.80 8.73
N GLN A 154 -20.71 -6.08 9.53
CA GLN A 154 -20.71 -7.34 10.24
C GLN A 154 -20.68 -8.46 9.20
N LEU A 155 -19.81 -9.43 9.40
CA LEU A 155 -19.78 -10.63 8.57
C LEU A 155 -21.16 -11.29 8.71
N GLN A 156 -21.99 -11.16 7.68
CA GLN A 156 -23.19 -11.96 7.59
C GLN A 156 -22.73 -13.39 7.29
N HIS A 157 -22.96 -14.29 8.23
CA HIS A 157 -22.73 -15.70 7.99
C HIS A 157 -23.85 -16.22 7.11
N HIS A 158 -23.53 -16.70 5.93
CA HIS A 158 -24.48 -17.31 5.01
C HIS A 158 -24.34 -18.82 5.09
N VAL A 159 -25.45 -19.52 5.33
CA VAL A 159 -25.53 -20.99 5.31
C VAL A 159 -26.37 -21.40 4.10
N PHE A 160 -25.75 -22.11 3.19
CA PHE A 160 -26.42 -22.68 2.02
C PHE A 160 -26.74 -24.14 2.25
N THR A 161 -27.98 -24.54 2.00
CA THR A 161 -28.39 -25.95 2.10
C THR A 161 -29.26 -26.38 0.93
N LEU A 162 -28.93 -27.52 0.39
CA LEU A 162 -29.79 -28.26 -0.55
C LEU A 162 -30.54 -29.31 0.24
N THR A 163 -31.86 -29.20 0.32
CA THR A 163 -32.61 -30.20 1.08
C THR A 163 -33.13 -31.31 0.19
N ALA A 164 -32.77 -32.53 0.56
CA ALA A 164 -33.59 -33.70 0.32
C ALA A 164 -34.36 -33.99 1.64
N SER A 165 -35.55 -34.47 1.59
CA SER A 165 -36.68 -34.49 2.52
C SER A 165 -36.45 -34.64 4.04
N ASP A 166 -35.30 -35.09 4.54
CA ASP A 166 -35.15 -35.58 5.92
C ASP A 166 -34.42 -34.63 6.87
N THR A 167 -33.99 -33.45 6.40
CA THR A 167 -33.17 -32.51 7.17
C THR A 167 -33.88 -31.23 7.65
N LEU A 168 -35.18 -31.09 7.37
CA LEU A 168 -35.95 -29.86 7.64
C LEU A 168 -36.15 -29.55 9.12
N GLU A 169 -36.26 -30.56 9.99
CA GLU A 169 -36.45 -30.36 11.43
C GLU A 169 -35.22 -29.74 12.09
N ASN A 170 -34.03 -30.23 11.73
CA ASN A 170 -32.77 -29.68 12.24
C ASN A 170 -32.54 -28.27 11.72
N LEU A 171 -32.97 -27.99 10.49
CA LEU A 171 -32.82 -26.67 9.88
C LEU A 171 -33.70 -25.62 10.56
N THR A 172 -34.94 -26.00 10.95
CA THR A 172 -35.84 -25.14 11.73
C THR A 172 -35.17 -24.67 13.03
N TYR A 173 -34.57 -25.63 13.75
CA TYR A 173 -33.85 -25.32 14.98
C TYR A 173 -32.72 -24.34 14.77
N LEU A 174 -31.93 -24.50 13.71
CA LEU A 174 -30.82 -23.60 13.39
C LEU A 174 -31.30 -22.19 13.03
N VAL A 175 -32.33 -22.09 12.19
CA VAL A 175 -32.91 -20.79 11.76
C VAL A 175 -33.47 -20.02 12.96
N GLU A 176 -34.10 -20.71 13.91
CA GLU A 176 -34.69 -20.08 15.10
C GLU A 176 -33.65 -19.66 16.15
N ASN A 177 -32.52 -20.36 16.23
CA ASN A 177 -31.51 -20.10 17.25
C ASN A 177 -30.30 -19.29 16.76
N LEU A 178 -30.21 -18.98 15.46
CA LEU A 178 -29.16 -18.21 14.85
C LEU A 178 -29.74 -17.07 13.99
N PRO A 179 -30.40 -16.08 14.59
CA PRO A 179 -31.07 -15.00 13.86
C PRO A 179 -30.09 -14.10 13.07
N GLU A 180 -28.81 -14.06 13.46
CA GLU A 180 -27.74 -13.33 12.80
C GLU A 180 -27.18 -14.01 11.54
N VAL A 181 -27.59 -15.26 11.29
CA VAL A 181 -27.14 -16.06 10.15
C VAL A 181 -28.20 -16.00 9.05
N SER A 182 -27.79 -15.66 7.82
CA SER A 182 -28.67 -15.73 6.64
C SER A 182 -28.69 -17.15 6.08
N PHE A 183 -29.83 -17.77 6.04
CA PHE A 183 -30.05 -19.13 5.51
C PHE A 183 -30.59 -19.07 4.09
N HIS A 184 -29.88 -19.68 3.17
CA HIS A 184 -30.27 -19.81 1.77
C HIS A 184 -30.66 -21.28 1.51
N ILE A 185 -31.96 -21.52 1.31
CA ILE A 185 -32.48 -22.89 1.20
C ILE A 185 -32.96 -23.09 -0.23
N ALA A 186 -32.34 -24.03 -0.93
CA ALA A 186 -32.76 -24.45 -2.25
C ALA A 186 -33.38 -25.87 -2.17
N ALA A 187 -34.51 -26.09 -2.84
CA ALA A 187 -35.15 -27.37 -2.90
C ALA A 187 -35.68 -27.73 -4.29
N LYS A 188 -35.67 -29.01 -4.59
CA LYS A 188 -36.34 -29.55 -5.78
C LYS A 188 -37.86 -29.42 -5.66
N THR A 189 -38.54 -29.37 -6.79
CA THR A 189 -39.99 -29.09 -6.99
C THR A 189 -40.97 -29.90 -6.12
N ASN A 190 -40.59 -31.06 -5.65
CA ASN A 190 -41.46 -31.93 -4.87
C ASN A 190 -41.46 -31.69 -3.36
N VAL A 191 -40.72 -30.69 -2.88
CA VAL A 191 -40.56 -30.36 -1.44
C VAL A 191 -41.07 -28.94 -1.12
N SER A 192 -41.62 -28.23 -2.11
CA SER A 192 -42.02 -26.82 -2.01
C SER A 192 -43.02 -26.54 -0.86
N ASP A 193 -43.99 -27.43 -0.64
CA ASP A 193 -45.05 -27.23 0.40
C ASP A 193 -44.49 -27.24 1.83
N ARG A 194 -43.40 -27.98 2.05
CA ARG A 194 -42.72 -28.02 3.36
C ARG A 194 -41.87 -26.78 3.61
N LEU A 195 -41.38 -26.13 2.57
CA LEU A 195 -40.60 -24.93 2.70
C LEU A 195 -41.44 -23.67 2.98
N GLU A 196 -42.73 -23.70 2.72
CA GLU A 196 -43.63 -22.60 3.02
C GLU A 196 -43.56 -22.17 4.50
N SER A 197 -43.31 -23.12 5.41
CA SER A 197 -43.15 -22.84 6.84
C SER A 197 -41.96 -21.97 7.18
N PHE A 198 -40.95 -21.87 6.29
CA PHE A 198 -39.77 -21.04 6.48
C PHE A 198 -39.94 -19.58 6.01
N LYS A 199 -40.98 -19.28 5.25
CA LYS A 199 -41.30 -17.90 4.81
C LYS A 199 -41.57 -16.93 5.96
N LYS A 200 -41.86 -17.44 7.15
CA LYS A 200 -42.07 -16.61 8.34
C LYS A 200 -40.80 -16.07 8.97
N TYR A 201 -39.61 -16.52 8.56
CA TYR A 201 -38.32 -16.10 9.13
C TYR A 201 -37.65 -15.10 8.23
N ASP A 202 -37.30 -13.93 8.79
CA ASP A 202 -36.66 -12.83 8.07
C ASP A 202 -35.22 -13.13 7.62
N ASN A 203 -34.58 -14.10 8.27
CA ASN A 203 -33.21 -14.54 7.96
C ASN A 203 -33.17 -15.73 6.98
N VAL A 204 -34.28 -16.02 6.29
CA VAL A 204 -34.36 -17.16 5.34
C VAL A 204 -34.71 -16.67 3.94
N THR A 205 -33.91 -17.06 2.97
CA THR A 205 -34.17 -16.91 1.53
C THR A 205 -34.44 -18.27 0.91
N LEU A 206 -35.59 -18.42 0.24
CA LEU A 206 -36.00 -19.68 -0.40
C LEU A 206 -35.79 -19.63 -1.90
N TYR A 207 -35.12 -20.64 -2.44
CA TYR A 207 -34.94 -20.83 -3.87
C TYR A 207 -35.73 -22.05 -4.31
N THR A 208 -36.83 -21.81 -5.03
CA THR A 208 -37.69 -22.88 -5.55
C THR A 208 -37.64 -22.91 -7.05
N ASN A 209 -37.55 -24.10 -7.67
CA ASN A 209 -37.51 -24.31 -9.11
C ASN A 209 -36.27 -23.72 -9.84
N VAL A 210 -35.12 -23.65 -9.18
CA VAL A 210 -33.89 -23.09 -9.74
C VAL A 210 -32.96 -24.22 -10.18
N HIS A 211 -32.30 -24.06 -11.32
CA HIS A 211 -31.22 -24.94 -11.74
C HIS A 211 -29.97 -24.63 -10.89
N HIS A 212 -29.19 -25.68 -10.59
CA HIS A 212 -28.01 -25.58 -9.72
C HIS A 212 -27.01 -24.46 -10.14
N ASP A 213 -26.88 -24.24 -11.43
CA ASP A 213 -25.93 -23.27 -11.99
C ASP A 213 -26.38 -21.81 -11.80
N ASP A 214 -27.70 -21.55 -11.84
CA ASP A 214 -28.27 -20.21 -11.64
C ASP A 214 -28.10 -19.71 -10.20
N ILE A 215 -28.09 -20.64 -9.21
CA ILE A 215 -27.91 -20.30 -7.79
C ILE A 215 -26.47 -19.90 -7.52
N ILE A 216 -25.49 -20.51 -8.19
CA ILE A 216 -24.07 -20.23 -7.97
C ILE A 216 -23.71 -18.85 -8.50
N GLU A 217 -24.27 -18.41 -9.64
CA GLU A 217 -24.02 -17.07 -10.19
C GLU A 217 -24.59 -15.98 -9.28
N ASP A 218 -25.84 -16.10 -8.81
CA ASP A 218 -26.46 -15.13 -7.89
C ASP A 218 -25.71 -15.02 -6.54
N LEU A 219 -25.05 -16.08 -6.10
CA LEU A 219 -24.30 -16.13 -4.85
C LEU A 219 -22.91 -15.53 -4.96
N LEU A 220 -22.30 -15.58 -6.13
CA LEU A 220 -21.00 -14.97 -6.39
C LEU A 220 -21.10 -13.45 -6.58
N ASP A 221 -22.26 -12.96 -7.02
CA ASP A 221 -22.50 -11.52 -7.18
C ASP A 221 -22.83 -10.78 -5.86
N GLN A 222 -23.12 -11.51 -4.77
CA GLN A 222 -23.42 -10.95 -3.45
C GLN A 222 -22.23 -11.01 -2.45
N SER A 223 -21.09 -11.54 -2.87
CA SER A 223 -19.84 -11.64 -2.09
C SER A 223 -18.82 -10.61 -2.54
#